data_7d25f4012c5a9389e37440b461481a3d
#
_entry.id   7d25f4012c5a9389e37440b461481a3d
#
_cell.length_a   1.000
_cell.length_b   1.000
_cell.length_c   1.000
_cell.angle_alpha   90.00
_cell.angle_beta   90.00
_cell.angle_gamma   90.00
#
_symmetry.space_group_name_H-M   'P 1'
#
loop_
_entity.id
_entity.type
_entity.pdbx_description
1 polymer ?
#
loop_
_entity_poly.entity_id
_entity_poly.type
_entity_poly.pdbx_seq_one_letter_code
_entity_poly.pdbx_strand_id
1 'polypeptide(L)'
;VNLDELDYLAKRLDSFTDQELAQFQSAAVSYNYSNIVDLINLTFSCQEVTVITDFSDLESIGRNHYMTLNGGSARMEELDNLDGTETALLLIESGDGVITPYGVVYDNCMRLSQDYDGRHLPEYYYTRCTVSVMLSADGRPEQQEMLYFPCAESKISRAVRRLGVDRPEQCTATLKLAEVSDAVRGVFGHECPLNEH
;
A
#
# COMPACT_ATOMS: atom_id res chain seq x y z
N VAL A 1 19.02 1.15 4.06
CA VAL A 1 17.67 0.58 4.16
C VAL A 1 17.19 0.78 5.59
N ASN A 2 16.05 1.42 5.76
CA ASN A 2 15.40 1.62 7.05
C ASN A 2 14.61 0.35 7.41
N LEU A 3 14.77 -0.15 8.65
CA LEU A 3 14.05 -1.36 9.09
C LEU A 3 12.53 -1.16 9.16
N ASP A 4 12.07 0.08 9.41
CA ASP A 4 10.63 0.38 9.44
C ASP A 4 10.02 0.34 8.03
N GLU A 5 10.76 0.76 7.01
CA GLU A 5 10.36 0.62 5.61
C GLU A 5 10.24 -0.84 5.20
N LEU A 6 11.20 -1.68 5.62
CA LEU A 6 11.13 -3.13 5.36
C LEU A 6 9.96 -3.79 6.09
N ASP A 7 9.73 -3.46 7.35
CA ASP A 7 8.59 -3.96 8.12
C ASP A 7 7.26 -3.51 7.50
N TYR A 8 7.19 -2.26 7.06
CA TYR A 8 6.02 -1.73 6.36
C TYR A 8 5.76 -2.48 5.05
N LEU A 9 6.79 -2.59 4.20
CA LEU A 9 6.68 -3.32 2.93
C LEU A 9 6.28 -4.79 3.15
N ALA A 10 6.90 -5.47 4.11
CA ALA A 10 6.57 -6.86 4.43
C ALA A 10 5.10 -7.02 4.84
N LYS A 11 4.57 -6.13 5.68
CA LYS A 11 3.16 -6.15 6.10
C LYS A 11 2.20 -5.86 4.94
N ARG A 12 2.59 -4.95 4.04
CA ARG A 12 1.81 -4.70 2.82
C ARG A 12 1.71 -5.97 1.98
N LEU A 13 2.84 -6.61 1.71
CA LEU A 13 2.88 -7.82 0.88
C LEU A 13 2.20 -9.02 1.54
N ASP A 14 2.24 -9.13 2.88
CA ASP A 14 1.53 -10.19 3.62
C ASP A 14 -0.01 -10.10 3.49
N SER A 15 -0.54 -8.93 3.12
CA SER A 15 -1.97 -8.72 2.88
C SER A 15 -2.41 -9.00 1.44
N PHE A 16 -1.47 -9.21 0.53
CA PHE A 16 -1.76 -9.40 -0.88
C PHE A 16 -2.31 -10.81 -1.16
N THR A 17 -3.22 -10.88 -2.12
CA THR A 17 -3.61 -12.13 -2.76
C THR A 17 -2.47 -12.63 -3.64
N ASP A 18 -2.51 -13.90 -4.05
CA ASP A 18 -1.51 -14.47 -4.97
C ASP A 18 -1.44 -13.68 -6.29
N GLN A 19 -2.57 -13.18 -6.77
CA GLN A 19 -2.63 -12.35 -7.97
C GLN A 19 -1.96 -10.98 -7.76
N GLU A 20 -2.27 -10.27 -6.68
CA GLU A 20 -1.64 -8.99 -6.35
C GLU A 20 -0.14 -9.14 -6.13
N LEU A 21 0.28 -10.25 -5.51
CA LEU A 21 1.69 -10.54 -5.30
C LEU A 21 2.40 -10.78 -6.65
N ALA A 22 1.78 -11.53 -7.57
CA ALA A 22 2.32 -11.72 -8.92
C ALA A 22 2.39 -10.39 -9.69
N GLN A 23 1.37 -9.53 -9.59
CA GLN A 23 1.37 -8.18 -10.19
C GLN A 23 2.52 -7.33 -9.62
N PHE A 24 2.66 -7.28 -8.29
CA PHE A 24 3.74 -6.54 -7.63
C PHE A 24 5.12 -7.04 -8.06
N GLN A 25 5.37 -8.35 -7.98
CA GLN A 25 6.67 -8.94 -8.31
C GLN A 25 7.02 -8.75 -9.79
N SER A 26 6.07 -8.98 -10.67
CA SER A 26 6.26 -8.82 -12.12
C SER A 26 6.51 -7.36 -12.49
N ALA A 27 5.75 -6.43 -11.92
CA ALA A 27 5.94 -4.99 -12.15
C ALA A 27 7.29 -4.52 -11.61
N ALA A 28 7.69 -4.94 -10.40
CA ALA A 28 8.98 -4.59 -9.82
C ALA A 28 10.15 -5.01 -10.73
N VAL A 29 10.07 -6.23 -11.30
CA VAL A 29 11.09 -6.72 -12.25
C VAL A 29 11.03 -5.97 -13.58
N SER A 30 9.83 -5.81 -14.15
CA SER A 30 9.64 -5.16 -15.45
C SER A 30 10.14 -3.70 -15.45
N TYR A 31 9.85 -2.95 -14.38
CA TYR A 31 10.26 -1.55 -14.23
C TYR A 31 11.64 -1.38 -13.58
N ASN A 32 12.32 -2.50 -13.24
CA ASN A 32 13.63 -2.51 -12.58
C ASN A 32 13.64 -1.71 -11.25
N TYR A 33 12.56 -1.80 -10.48
CA TYR A 33 12.50 -1.17 -9.16
C TYR A 33 13.31 -1.96 -8.14
N SER A 34 14.34 -1.34 -7.59
CA SER A 34 15.21 -1.90 -6.55
C SER A 34 15.28 -1.02 -5.30
N ASN A 35 14.76 0.20 -5.38
CA ASN A 35 14.71 1.14 -4.27
C ASN A 35 13.48 0.84 -3.39
N ILE A 36 13.65 0.88 -2.08
CA ILE A 36 12.58 0.61 -1.12
C ILE A 36 11.40 1.58 -1.24
N VAL A 37 11.66 2.86 -1.58
CA VAL A 37 10.62 3.88 -1.78
C VAL A 37 9.74 3.52 -2.97
N ASP A 38 10.35 3.12 -4.10
CA ASP A 38 9.62 2.70 -5.30
C ASP A 38 8.83 1.43 -5.05
N LEU A 39 9.39 0.47 -4.30
CA LEU A 39 8.70 -0.77 -3.94
C LEU A 39 7.50 -0.51 -3.02
N ILE A 40 7.62 0.40 -2.05
CA ILE A 40 6.48 0.79 -1.21
C ILE A 40 5.40 1.47 -2.06
N ASN A 41 5.77 2.41 -2.93
CA ASN A 41 4.81 3.08 -3.82
C ASN A 41 4.13 2.08 -4.77
N LEU A 42 4.87 1.12 -5.29
CA LEU A 42 4.30 0.06 -6.13
C LEU A 42 3.21 -0.75 -5.42
N THR A 43 3.27 -0.92 -4.10
CA THR A 43 2.20 -1.65 -3.37
C THR A 43 0.84 -0.96 -3.42
N PHE A 44 0.77 0.31 -3.78
CA PHE A 44 -0.49 1.07 -3.92
C PHE A 44 -1.03 1.09 -5.34
N SER A 45 -0.23 0.71 -6.32
CA SER A 45 -0.60 0.79 -7.74
C SER A 45 -0.34 -0.50 -8.54
N CYS A 46 0.12 -1.58 -7.90
CA CYS A 46 0.39 -2.82 -8.64
C CYS A 46 -0.86 -3.45 -9.27
N GLN A 47 -2.06 -3.20 -8.73
CA GLN A 47 -3.33 -3.67 -9.30
C GLN A 47 -3.65 -3.01 -10.65
N GLU A 48 -3.01 -1.89 -10.95
CA GLU A 48 -3.16 -1.18 -12.23
C GLU A 48 -2.29 -1.76 -13.35
N VAL A 49 -1.46 -2.75 -13.03
CA VAL A 49 -0.60 -3.45 -13.99
C VAL A 49 -1.23 -4.77 -14.41
N THR A 50 -1.38 -4.99 -15.71
CA THR A 50 -1.87 -6.27 -16.22
C THR A 50 -0.76 -7.30 -16.24
N VAL A 51 -0.93 -8.38 -15.46
CA VAL A 51 0.02 -9.51 -15.42
C VAL A 51 -0.70 -10.80 -15.69
N ILE A 52 -0.21 -11.56 -16.66
CA ILE A 52 -0.73 -12.87 -17.03
C ILE A 52 0.22 -13.94 -16.51
N THR A 53 -0.25 -14.76 -15.58
CA THR A 53 0.50 -15.88 -15.00
C THR A 53 0.15 -17.21 -15.65
N ASP A 54 -1.06 -17.34 -16.22
CA ASP A 54 -1.57 -18.52 -16.89
C ASP A 54 -2.41 -18.11 -18.12
N PHE A 55 -2.06 -18.62 -19.28
CA PHE A 55 -2.74 -18.34 -20.55
C PHE A 55 -3.84 -19.36 -20.89
N SER A 56 -4.16 -20.26 -19.98
CA SER A 56 -5.17 -21.31 -20.23
C SER A 56 -6.61 -20.79 -20.20
N ASP A 57 -6.88 -19.69 -19.51
CA ASP A 57 -8.21 -19.08 -19.36
C ASP A 57 -8.24 -17.65 -19.91
N LEU A 58 -8.44 -17.53 -21.22
CA LEU A 58 -8.49 -16.23 -21.90
C LEU A 58 -9.67 -15.36 -21.41
N GLU A 59 -10.80 -15.98 -21.05
CA GLU A 59 -11.96 -15.25 -20.55
C GLU A 59 -11.63 -14.50 -19.24
N SER A 60 -11.01 -15.20 -18.28
CA SER A 60 -10.56 -14.58 -17.04
C SER A 60 -9.47 -13.53 -17.26
N ILE A 61 -8.55 -13.75 -18.18
CA ILE A 61 -7.50 -12.78 -18.54
C ILE A 61 -8.14 -11.47 -19.02
N GLY A 62 -9.07 -11.54 -19.99
CA GLY A 62 -9.70 -10.35 -20.53
C GLY A 62 -10.54 -9.59 -19.49
N ARG A 63 -11.27 -10.30 -18.63
CA ARG A 63 -12.01 -9.70 -17.52
C ARG A 63 -11.07 -8.99 -16.53
N ASN A 64 -9.98 -9.63 -16.15
CA ASN A 64 -8.98 -9.04 -15.24
C ASN A 64 -8.30 -7.83 -15.88
N HIS A 65 -7.97 -7.91 -17.16
CA HIS A 65 -7.43 -6.76 -17.90
C HIS A 65 -8.40 -5.58 -17.92
N TYR A 66 -9.67 -5.84 -18.23
CA TYR A 66 -10.72 -4.81 -18.22
C TYR A 66 -10.87 -4.15 -16.84
N MET A 67 -10.88 -4.95 -15.75
CA MET A 67 -10.90 -4.42 -14.38
C MET A 67 -9.66 -3.58 -14.08
N THR A 68 -8.48 -4.03 -14.49
CA THR A 68 -7.23 -3.28 -14.30
C THR A 68 -7.26 -1.92 -14.97
N LEU A 69 -7.78 -1.82 -16.20
CA LEU A 69 -7.96 -0.55 -16.92
C LEU A 69 -8.96 0.39 -16.24
N ASN A 70 -9.85 -0.14 -15.40
CA ASN A 70 -10.87 0.61 -14.66
C ASN A 70 -10.53 0.78 -13.17
N GLY A 71 -9.24 0.77 -12.81
CA GLY A 71 -8.77 0.99 -11.44
C GLY A 71 -9.07 -0.14 -10.46
N GLY A 72 -9.07 -1.39 -10.95
CA GLY A 72 -9.25 -2.60 -10.16
C GLY A 72 -10.71 -3.01 -9.91
N SER A 73 -11.69 -2.29 -10.47
CA SER A 73 -13.10 -2.64 -10.32
C SER A 73 -13.90 -2.34 -11.59
N ALA A 74 -14.95 -3.14 -11.83
CA ALA A 74 -15.91 -2.90 -12.91
C ALA A 74 -17.33 -3.24 -12.44
N ARG A 75 -18.35 -2.65 -13.08
CA ARG A 75 -19.73 -2.98 -12.78
C ARG A 75 -20.05 -4.39 -13.29
N MET A 76 -20.92 -5.10 -12.56
CA MET A 76 -21.32 -6.46 -12.94
C MET A 76 -21.94 -6.50 -14.34
N GLU A 77 -22.80 -5.53 -14.67
CA GLU A 77 -23.39 -5.41 -16.01
C GLU A 77 -22.34 -5.25 -17.14
N GLU A 78 -21.27 -4.54 -16.89
CA GLU A 78 -20.17 -4.35 -17.84
C GLU A 78 -19.41 -5.66 -18.05
N LEU A 79 -19.12 -6.37 -16.96
CA LEU A 79 -18.46 -7.68 -17.00
C LEU A 79 -19.33 -8.76 -17.65
N ASP A 80 -20.64 -8.73 -17.45
CA ASP A 80 -21.58 -9.70 -18.06
C ASP A 80 -21.70 -9.51 -19.58
N ASN A 81 -21.51 -8.28 -20.08
CA ASN A 81 -21.55 -7.95 -21.51
C ASN A 81 -20.16 -7.98 -22.19
N LEU A 82 -19.09 -8.20 -21.42
CA LEU A 82 -17.73 -8.21 -21.92
C LEU A 82 -17.42 -9.57 -22.57
N ASP A 83 -16.93 -9.58 -23.79
CA ASP A 83 -16.24 -10.73 -24.37
C ASP A 83 -14.79 -10.74 -23.84
N GLY A 84 -14.58 -11.47 -22.74
CA GLY A 84 -13.27 -11.56 -22.12
C GLY A 84 -12.22 -12.23 -23.02
N THR A 85 -12.65 -13.23 -23.79
CA THR A 85 -11.72 -13.94 -24.72
C THR A 85 -11.24 -13.00 -25.83
N GLU A 86 -12.14 -12.23 -26.45
CA GLU A 86 -11.75 -11.23 -27.47
C GLU A 86 -10.86 -10.15 -26.85
N THR A 87 -11.18 -9.67 -25.67
CA THR A 87 -10.38 -8.68 -24.94
C THR A 87 -8.96 -9.18 -24.63
N ALA A 88 -8.82 -10.44 -24.21
CA ALA A 88 -7.52 -11.05 -23.97
C ALA A 88 -6.69 -11.22 -25.26
N LEU A 89 -7.32 -11.65 -26.36
CA LEU A 89 -6.64 -11.79 -27.65
C LEU A 89 -6.14 -10.44 -28.16
N LEU A 90 -6.96 -9.39 -28.07
CA LEU A 90 -6.55 -8.04 -28.45
C LEU A 90 -5.36 -7.54 -27.62
N LEU A 91 -5.36 -7.81 -26.31
CA LEU A 91 -4.23 -7.48 -25.44
C LEU A 91 -2.95 -8.21 -25.88
N ILE A 92 -3.03 -9.52 -26.11
CA ILE A 92 -1.88 -10.36 -26.47
C ILE A 92 -1.34 -9.98 -27.87
N GLU A 93 -2.22 -9.68 -28.82
CA GLU A 93 -1.84 -9.31 -30.19
C GLU A 93 -1.29 -7.88 -30.30
N SER A 94 -1.77 -6.96 -29.48
CA SER A 94 -1.41 -5.54 -29.55
C SER A 94 -0.30 -5.11 -28.61
N GLY A 95 0.01 -5.92 -27.57
CA GLY A 95 0.89 -5.55 -26.48
C GLY A 95 2.30 -6.14 -26.58
N ASP A 96 3.29 -5.33 -26.24
CA ASP A 96 4.66 -5.77 -26.01
C ASP A 96 4.78 -6.35 -24.59
N GLY A 97 4.41 -7.63 -24.43
CA GLY A 97 4.49 -8.31 -23.14
C GLY A 97 5.94 -8.49 -22.67
N VAL A 98 6.25 -8.05 -21.47
CA VAL A 98 7.55 -8.27 -20.83
C VAL A 98 7.51 -9.54 -20.00
N ILE A 99 8.33 -10.53 -20.36
CA ILE A 99 8.40 -11.82 -19.65
C ILE A 99 9.21 -11.62 -18.36
N THR A 100 8.61 -11.98 -17.23
CA THR A 100 9.26 -12.00 -15.92
C THR A 100 9.18 -13.41 -15.31
N PRO A 101 9.94 -13.70 -14.24
CA PRO A 101 9.81 -14.99 -13.54
C PRO A 101 8.42 -15.22 -12.90
N TYR A 102 7.61 -14.18 -12.78
CA TYR A 102 6.33 -14.20 -12.09
C TYR A 102 5.12 -14.06 -13.02
N GLY A 103 5.34 -13.85 -14.31
CA GLY A 103 4.30 -13.71 -15.33
C GLY A 103 4.71 -12.76 -16.45
N VAL A 104 3.82 -12.58 -17.42
CA VAL A 104 4.00 -11.64 -18.53
C VAL A 104 3.29 -10.35 -18.20
N VAL A 105 4.05 -9.26 -18.17
CA VAL A 105 3.57 -7.90 -17.87
C VAL A 105 3.19 -7.21 -19.17
N TYR A 106 1.98 -6.65 -19.19
CA TYR A 106 1.55 -5.73 -20.23
C TYR A 106 1.45 -4.33 -19.64
N ASP A 107 2.26 -3.41 -20.16
CA ASP A 107 2.26 -2.02 -19.74
C ASP A 107 0.96 -1.33 -20.22
N ASN A 108 0.19 -0.84 -19.28
CA ASN A 108 -1.04 -0.08 -19.55
C ASN A 108 -0.84 1.43 -19.42
N CYS A 109 0.42 1.90 -19.45
CA CYS A 109 0.82 3.30 -19.30
C CYS A 109 0.43 3.94 -17.95
N MET A 110 0.21 3.13 -16.93
CA MET A 110 -0.09 3.60 -15.59
C MET A 110 1.12 4.26 -14.95
N ARG A 111 0.88 5.30 -14.18
CA ARG A 111 1.93 5.96 -13.40
C ARG A 111 1.88 5.44 -11.98
N LEU A 112 3.07 5.15 -11.42
CA LEU A 112 3.18 4.82 -10.01
C LEU A 112 2.58 5.93 -9.14
N SER A 113 1.77 5.53 -8.18
CA SER A 113 1.37 6.39 -7.08
C SER A 113 2.60 6.86 -6.29
N GLN A 114 2.56 8.10 -5.82
CA GLN A 114 3.62 8.70 -5.01
C GLN A 114 3.14 8.89 -3.57
N ASP A 115 2.53 7.84 -2.99
CA ASP A 115 1.96 7.87 -1.65
C ASP A 115 3.03 7.93 -0.56
N TYR A 116 4.22 7.39 -0.83
CA TYR A 116 5.37 7.45 0.05
C TYR A 116 6.46 8.38 -0.49
N ASP A 117 6.79 9.40 0.30
CA ASP A 117 7.79 10.43 -0.02
C ASP A 117 9.22 10.08 0.42
N GLY A 118 9.43 8.89 1.01
CA GLY A 118 10.70 8.48 1.61
C GLY A 118 10.88 8.90 3.07
N ARG A 119 9.86 9.55 3.68
CA ARG A 119 9.89 10.01 5.09
C ARG A 119 8.66 9.63 5.88
N HIS A 120 7.47 9.80 5.29
CA HIS A 120 6.18 9.62 5.97
C HIS A 120 5.49 8.39 5.39
N LEU A 121 5.57 7.28 6.13
CA LEU A 121 4.89 6.04 5.71
C LEU A 121 3.38 6.27 5.64
N PRO A 122 2.74 5.95 4.49
CA PRO A 122 1.30 6.10 4.33
C PRO A 122 0.51 5.28 5.34
N GLU A 123 -0.70 5.73 5.67
CA GLU A 123 -1.60 5.00 6.53
C GLU A 123 -2.00 3.66 5.87
N TYR A 124 -1.96 2.59 6.67
CA TYR A 124 -2.19 1.25 6.17
C TYR A 124 -3.29 0.54 6.95
N TYR A 125 -4.47 0.44 6.37
CA TYR A 125 -5.69 -0.05 7.01
C TYR A 125 -5.67 -1.55 7.39
N TYR A 126 -4.82 -2.36 6.77
CA TYR A 126 -4.74 -3.81 7.04
C TYR A 126 -3.73 -4.17 8.15
N THR A 127 -3.11 -3.20 8.78
CA THR A 127 -2.24 -3.46 9.93
C THR A 127 -3.08 -4.02 11.08
N ARG A 128 -2.80 -5.24 11.54
CA ARG A 128 -3.41 -5.81 12.74
C ARG A 128 -2.89 -5.05 13.95
N CYS A 129 -3.51 -3.95 14.27
CA CYS A 129 -3.20 -3.13 15.44
C CYS A 129 -4.45 -2.98 16.31
N THR A 130 -4.25 -2.86 17.61
CA THR A 130 -5.33 -2.54 18.55
C THR A 130 -5.67 -1.06 18.48
N VAL A 131 -4.66 -0.23 18.28
CA VAL A 131 -4.77 1.24 18.24
C VAL A 131 -3.75 1.79 17.26
N SER A 132 -4.13 2.76 16.44
CA SER A 132 -3.20 3.58 15.68
C SER A 132 -3.09 4.98 16.28
N VAL A 133 -1.86 5.47 16.37
CA VAL A 133 -1.53 6.78 16.96
C VAL A 133 -0.72 7.58 15.95
N MET A 134 -1.18 8.78 15.66
CA MET A 134 -0.42 9.73 14.87
C MET A 134 0.41 10.61 15.80
N LEU A 135 1.73 10.58 15.62
CA LEU A 135 2.65 11.48 16.31
C LEU A 135 2.92 12.69 15.44
N SER A 136 2.94 13.88 16.05
CA SER A 136 3.42 15.10 15.43
C SER A 136 4.43 15.79 16.33
N ALA A 137 5.45 16.44 15.75
CA ALA A 137 6.37 17.26 16.53
C ALA A 137 5.68 18.57 16.97
N ASP A 138 5.93 18.98 18.21
CA ASP A 138 5.39 20.23 18.73
C ASP A 138 5.81 21.43 17.87
N GLY A 139 4.83 22.24 17.46
CA GLY A 139 5.03 23.40 16.60
C GLY A 139 5.25 23.05 15.11
N ARG A 140 5.19 21.77 14.71
CA ARG A 140 5.31 21.31 13.33
C ARG A 140 4.27 20.25 12.99
N PRO A 141 2.98 20.60 12.96
CA PRO A 141 1.89 19.64 12.74
C PRO A 141 1.90 18.99 11.35
N GLU A 142 2.63 19.53 10.41
CA GLU A 142 2.84 18.96 9.07
C GLU A 142 3.81 17.76 9.06
N GLN A 143 4.63 17.61 10.11
CA GLN A 143 5.52 16.47 10.29
C GLN A 143 4.82 15.43 11.15
N GLN A 144 4.38 14.35 10.55
CA GLN A 144 3.59 13.30 11.20
C GLN A 144 4.18 11.93 10.95
N GLU A 145 4.08 11.05 11.96
CA GLU A 145 4.45 9.64 11.87
C GLU A 145 3.33 8.79 12.46
N MET A 146 2.99 7.68 11.78
CA MET A 146 1.95 6.78 12.26
C MET A 146 2.57 5.60 13.02
N LEU A 147 2.09 5.37 14.23
CA LEU A 147 2.42 4.19 15.03
C LEU A 147 1.21 3.28 15.17
N TYR A 148 1.45 1.98 15.03
CA TYR A 148 0.44 0.93 15.18
C TYR A 148 0.76 0.09 16.40
N PHE A 149 -0.11 0.12 17.39
CA PHE A 149 0.07 -0.58 18.66
C PHE A 149 -0.68 -1.92 18.71
N PRO A 150 -0.08 -2.94 19.37
CA PRO A 150 1.17 -2.88 20.14
C PRO A 150 2.41 -2.80 19.25
N CYS A 151 3.40 -1.99 19.63
CA CYS A 151 4.68 -1.91 18.94
C CYS A 151 5.86 -1.88 19.93
N ALA A 152 7.04 -2.21 19.45
CA ALA A 152 8.24 -2.16 20.26
C ALA A 152 8.66 -0.71 20.55
N GLU A 153 9.23 -0.44 21.73
CA GLU A 153 9.75 0.87 22.14
C GLU A 153 10.77 1.45 21.15
N SER A 154 11.55 0.56 20.50
CA SER A 154 12.47 0.96 19.43
C SER A 154 11.79 1.57 18.22
N LYS A 155 10.52 1.22 17.92
CA LYS A 155 9.72 1.85 16.87
C LYS A 155 9.33 3.27 17.25
N ILE A 156 8.89 3.47 18.48
CA ILE A 156 8.55 4.80 19.02
C ILE A 156 9.78 5.71 18.94
N SER A 157 10.92 5.25 19.44
CA SER A 157 12.19 6.01 19.42
C SER A 157 12.62 6.40 18.00
N ARG A 158 12.40 5.53 17.02
CA ARG A 158 12.72 5.82 15.61
C ARG A 158 11.75 6.82 15.00
N ALA A 159 10.45 6.71 15.28
CA ALA A 159 9.44 7.66 14.82
C ALA A 159 9.74 9.08 15.36
N VAL A 160 10.03 9.19 16.66
CA VAL A 160 10.42 10.45 17.32
C VAL A 160 11.64 11.09 16.62
N ARG A 161 12.67 10.29 16.32
CA ARG A 161 13.85 10.79 15.60
C ARG A 161 13.53 11.25 14.17
N ARG A 162 12.63 10.56 13.45
CA ARG A 162 12.21 10.98 12.11
C ARG A 162 11.44 12.30 12.12
N LEU A 163 10.69 12.57 13.19
CA LEU A 163 10.08 13.87 13.44
C LEU A 163 11.10 14.97 13.77
N GLY A 164 12.39 14.63 13.85
CA GLY A 164 13.47 15.57 14.11
C GLY A 164 13.48 16.11 15.54
N VAL A 165 12.98 15.33 16.50
CA VAL A 165 13.01 15.63 17.93
C VAL A 165 13.77 14.54 18.68
N ASP A 166 14.34 14.90 19.83
CA ASP A 166 15.22 13.99 20.57
C ASP A 166 14.47 13.21 21.66
N ARG A 167 13.30 13.68 22.07
CA ARG A 167 12.53 13.13 23.18
C ARG A 167 11.05 13.00 22.84
N PRO A 168 10.39 11.92 23.31
CA PRO A 168 8.96 11.72 23.13
C PRO A 168 8.08 12.88 23.64
N GLU A 169 8.51 13.54 24.74
CA GLU A 169 7.78 14.65 25.36
C GLU A 169 7.68 15.92 24.48
N GLN A 170 8.41 15.92 23.35
CA GLN A 170 8.34 16.96 22.32
C GLN A 170 7.37 16.60 21.19
N CYS A 171 6.58 15.54 21.36
CA CYS A 171 5.59 15.09 20.41
C CYS A 171 4.19 15.15 21.02
N THR A 172 3.23 15.49 20.19
CA THR A 172 1.80 15.32 20.47
C THR A 172 1.31 14.03 19.82
N ALA A 173 0.60 13.20 20.58
CA ALA A 173 -0.01 11.96 20.13
C ALA A 173 -1.51 12.17 19.89
N THR A 174 -1.97 11.88 18.68
CA THR A 174 -3.38 11.89 18.31
C THR A 174 -3.86 10.48 18.04
N LEU A 175 -4.84 10.00 18.81
CA LEU A 175 -5.44 8.69 18.61
C LEU A 175 -6.30 8.68 17.34
N LYS A 176 -5.97 7.79 16.41
CA LYS A 176 -6.79 7.49 15.22
C LYS A 176 -7.69 6.30 15.53
N LEU A 177 -8.88 6.58 16.03
CA LEU A 177 -9.84 5.56 16.45
C LEU A 177 -10.89 5.37 15.35
N ALA A 178 -10.65 4.44 14.41
CA ALA A 178 -11.64 4.08 13.41
C ALA A 178 -12.81 3.28 14.01
N GLU A 179 -12.59 2.49 15.09
CA GLU A 179 -13.58 1.51 15.60
C GLU A 179 -13.66 1.44 17.14
N VAL A 180 -13.27 2.48 17.87
CA VAL A 180 -13.34 2.42 19.34
C VAL A 180 -14.64 3.04 19.84
N SER A 181 -15.25 2.42 20.86
CA SER A 181 -16.49 2.89 21.46
C SER A 181 -16.36 4.31 22.01
N ASP A 182 -17.47 5.08 21.97
CA ASP A 182 -17.51 6.46 22.47
C ASP A 182 -17.06 6.58 23.93
N ALA A 183 -17.18 5.52 24.72
CA ALA A 183 -16.68 5.45 26.09
C ALA A 183 -15.15 5.58 26.18
N VAL A 184 -14.41 4.94 25.25
CA VAL A 184 -12.94 5.02 25.22
C VAL A 184 -12.50 6.38 24.69
N ARG A 185 -13.19 6.93 23.67
CA ARG A 185 -12.93 8.30 23.20
C ARG A 185 -13.08 9.35 24.29
N GLY A 186 -14.06 9.17 25.18
CA GLY A 186 -14.30 10.09 26.29
C GLY A 186 -13.21 10.07 27.37
N VAL A 187 -12.47 8.95 27.51
CA VAL A 187 -11.41 8.80 28.51
C VAL A 187 -10.08 9.38 28.05
N PHE A 188 -9.72 9.17 26.78
CA PHE A 188 -8.38 9.54 26.28
C PHE A 188 -8.33 10.91 25.58
N GLY A 189 -9.47 11.53 25.31
CA GLY A 189 -9.50 12.75 24.50
C GLY A 189 -9.01 12.50 23.07
N HIS A 190 -8.83 13.56 22.31
CA HIS A 190 -8.35 13.47 20.93
C HIS A 190 -6.84 13.70 20.80
N GLU A 191 -6.26 14.45 21.73
CA GLU A 191 -4.84 14.82 21.72
C GLU A 191 -4.30 14.83 23.15
N CYS A 192 -3.13 14.22 23.35
CA CYS A 192 -2.44 14.21 24.63
C CYS A 192 -0.90 14.19 24.43
N PRO A 193 -0.13 14.74 25.36
CA PRO A 193 1.31 14.53 25.39
C PRO A 193 1.65 13.04 25.52
N LEU A 194 2.68 12.59 24.81
CA LEU A 194 3.03 11.17 24.74
C LEU A 194 3.40 10.54 26.09
N ASN A 195 3.81 11.34 27.05
CA ASN A 195 4.20 10.93 28.41
C ASN A 195 3.04 10.80 29.40
N GLU A 196 1.82 11.12 29.04
CA GLU A 196 0.64 10.99 29.92
C GLU A 196 -0.05 9.62 29.77
N HIS A 197 0.48 8.76 28.88
CA HIS A 197 -0.03 7.43 28.55
C HIS A 197 1.12 6.45 28.34
#